data_69ed0059e52cbe5874f924ef5f74a705
#
_entry.id   69ed0059e52cbe5874f924ef5f74a705
#
_cell.length_a   1.000
_cell.length_b   1.000
_cell.length_c   1.000
_cell.angle_alpha   90.00
_cell.angle_beta   90.00
_cell.angle_gamma   90.00
#
_symmetry.space_group_name_H-M   'P 1'
#
loop_
_entity.id
_entity.type
_entity.pdbx_description
1 polymer ?
#
loop_
_entity_poly.entity_id
_entity_poly.type
_entity_poly.pdbx_seq_one_letter_code
_entity_poly.pdbx_strand_id
1 'polypeptide(L)'
;MHPIATSILLGLTAAAANVFGGAIIVQRHWERRYLRYFVALGAGFMLATALVEMVPESLALRGRSAAFLILLGYLIIHFFEHTVTPHFHFGEETHKDEFMHSHKGYSVLLGLIIHTFFDGIAIASGFLVSNALGWIIFFAVFLHKIPEGFTVSSVMLASGRSRGTAWGASVILGGATLAGVLTMALFRHHVAAGLPLSAGVTIYVAASDLVPEVNKEPAMKMALLVFVGTGVFFLLETLFHLH
;
A
#
# COMPACT_ATOMS: atom_id res chain seq x y z
N MET A 1 -23.57 0.15 8.70
CA MET A 1 -22.60 0.01 9.81
C MET A 1 -21.99 1.37 10.11
N HIS A 2 -21.53 1.61 11.35
CA HIS A 2 -20.89 2.88 11.68
C HIS A 2 -19.55 3.00 10.93
N PRO A 3 -19.26 4.09 10.18
CA PRO A 3 -18.08 4.20 9.30
C PRO A 3 -16.76 3.86 10.01
N ILE A 4 -16.58 4.32 11.26
CA ILE A 4 -15.38 4.06 12.05
C ILE A 4 -15.25 2.57 12.41
N ALA A 5 -16.34 1.91 12.81
CA ALA A 5 -16.29 0.49 13.14
C ALA A 5 -15.95 -0.37 11.91
N THR A 6 -16.51 -0.02 10.75
CA THR A 6 -16.19 -0.67 9.48
C THR A 6 -14.72 -0.47 9.11
N SER A 7 -14.20 0.76 9.18
CA SER A 7 -12.79 1.02 8.86
C SER A 7 -11.82 0.31 9.81
N ILE A 8 -12.14 0.18 11.10
CA ILE A 8 -11.32 -0.60 12.06
C ILE A 8 -11.33 -2.09 11.70
N LEU A 9 -12.50 -2.67 11.43
CA LEU A 9 -12.61 -4.09 11.04
C LEU A 9 -11.82 -4.38 9.76
N LEU A 10 -11.96 -3.53 8.74
CA LEU A 10 -11.27 -3.70 7.47
C LEU A 10 -9.78 -3.37 7.56
N GLY A 11 -9.40 -2.42 8.41
CA GLY A 11 -8.00 -2.17 8.76
C GLY A 11 -7.35 -3.38 9.43
N LEU A 12 -8.06 -4.06 10.34
CA LEU A 12 -7.62 -5.33 10.92
C LEU A 12 -7.46 -6.42 9.85
N THR A 13 -8.38 -6.49 8.89
CA THR A 13 -8.31 -7.45 7.78
C THR A 13 -7.08 -7.17 6.90
N ALA A 14 -6.81 -5.91 6.56
CA ALA A 14 -5.63 -5.51 5.81
C ALA A 14 -4.33 -5.79 6.59
N ALA A 15 -4.31 -5.51 7.89
CA ALA A 15 -3.20 -5.84 8.78
C ALA A 15 -2.93 -7.36 8.83
N ALA A 16 -3.99 -8.18 8.93
CA ALA A 16 -3.88 -9.64 8.91
C ALA A 16 -3.33 -10.15 7.57
N ALA A 17 -3.71 -9.54 6.44
CA ALA A 17 -3.17 -9.88 5.12
C ALA A 17 -1.66 -9.61 5.03
N ASN A 18 -1.19 -8.52 5.62
CA ASN A 18 0.24 -8.19 5.72
C ASN A 18 1.01 -9.24 6.53
N VAL A 19 0.50 -9.58 7.71
CA VAL A 19 1.08 -10.62 8.59
C VAL A 19 1.09 -11.99 7.91
N PHE A 20 0.02 -12.32 7.18
CA PHE A 20 -0.08 -13.56 6.41
C PHE A 20 0.97 -13.60 5.29
N GLY A 21 1.15 -12.51 4.54
CA GLY A 21 2.20 -12.39 3.53
C GLY A 21 3.60 -12.68 4.09
N GLY A 22 3.92 -12.10 5.26
CA GLY A 22 5.17 -12.37 5.97
C GLY A 22 5.30 -13.81 6.46
N ALA A 23 4.21 -14.43 6.93
CA ALA A 23 4.22 -15.83 7.39
C ALA A 23 4.52 -16.83 6.26
N ILE A 24 4.04 -16.55 5.04
CA ILE A 24 4.28 -17.40 3.88
C ILE A 24 5.77 -17.58 3.61
N ILE A 25 6.54 -16.48 3.53
CA ILE A 25 7.97 -16.55 3.20
C ILE A 25 8.79 -17.19 4.32
N VAL A 26 8.37 -17.00 5.56
CA VAL A 26 9.06 -17.56 6.73
C VAL A 26 8.87 -19.09 6.83
N GLN A 27 7.72 -19.61 6.39
CA GLN A 27 7.37 -21.03 6.53
C GLN A 27 7.67 -21.85 5.28
N ARG A 28 7.53 -21.29 4.07
CA ARG A 28 7.67 -22.01 2.79
C ARG A 28 8.39 -21.14 1.74
N HIS A 29 9.13 -21.78 0.84
CA HIS A 29 9.61 -21.17 -0.40
C HIS A 29 8.43 -21.10 -1.38
N TRP A 30 7.67 -20.01 -1.38
CA TRP A 30 6.65 -19.80 -2.38
C TRP A 30 7.29 -19.30 -3.68
N GLU A 31 6.77 -19.76 -4.83
CA GLU A 31 7.25 -19.26 -6.12
C GLU A 31 6.95 -17.77 -6.25
N ARG A 32 7.98 -16.95 -6.36
CA ARG A 32 7.90 -15.49 -6.54
C ARG A 32 7.02 -15.07 -7.71
N ARG A 33 6.82 -15.98 -8.67
CA ARG A 33 5.98 -15.78 -9.86
C ARG A 33 4.54 -15.38 -9.51
N TYR A 34 3.92 -16.00 -8.53
CA TYR A 34 2.55 -15.66 -8.13
C TYR A 34 2.47 -14.30 -7.45
N LEU A 35 3.49 -13.95 -6.65
CA LEU A 35 3.56 -12.64 -6.01
C LEU A 35 3.54 -11.49 -7.02
N ARG A 36 4.28 -11.63 -8.12
CA ARG A 36 4.34 -10.62 -9.19
C ARG A 36 3.00 -10.39 -9.87
N TYR A 37 2.18 -11.43 -10.00
CA TYR A 37 0.82 -11.28 -10.53
C TYR A 37 -0.06 -10.44 -9.61
N PHE A 38 0.05 -10.63 -8.28
CA PHE A 38 -0.63 -9.77 -7.31
C PHE A 38 -0.12 -8.33 -7.34
N VAL A 39 1.18 -8.13 -7.49
CA VAL A 39 1.78 -6.79 -7.63
C VAL A 39 1.25 -6.10 -8.88
N ALA A 40 1.22 -6.78 -10.01
CA ALA A 40 0.73 -6.19 -11.27
C ALA A 40 -0.78 -5.84 -11.20
N LEU A 41 -1.59 -6.74 -10.65
CA LEU A 41 -3.02 -6.50 -10.45
C LEU A 41 -3.25 -5.32 -9.48
N GLY A 42 -2.53 -5.33 -8.36
CA GLY A 42 -2.60 -4.28 -7.35
C GLY A 42 -2.17 -2.91 -7.88
N ALA A 43 -1.10 -2.85 -8.68
CA ALA A 43 -0.60 -1.63 -9.28
C ALA A 43 -1.67 -0.92 -10.14
N GLY A 44 -2.33 -1.67 -11.04
CA GLY A 44 -3.39 -1.14 -11.88
C GLY A 44 -4.61 -0.68 -11.08
N PHE A 45 -5.02 -1.50 -10.10
CA PHE A 45 -6.16 -1.18 -9.24
C PHE A 45 -5.87 0.07 -8.38
N MET A 46 -4.70 0.13 -7.73
CA MET A 46 -4.31 1.27 -6.89
C MET A 46 -4.20 2.57 -7.68
N LEU A 47 -3.58 2.51 -8.87
CA LEU A 47 -3.42 3.70 -9.71
C LEU A 47 -4.79 4.23 -10.15
N ALA A 48 -5.71 3.34 -10.54
CA ALA A 48 -7.08 3.72 -10.89
C ALA A 48 -7.82 4.31 -9.67
N THR A 49 -7.76 3.66 -8.50
CA THR A 49 -8.36 4.17 -7.26
C THR A 49 -7.85 5.57 -6.91
N ALA A 50 -6.54 5.78 -7.01
CA ALA A 50 -5.97 7.08 -6.67
C ALA A 50 -6.40 8.18 -7.63
N LEU A 51 -6.33 7.93 -8.95
CA LEU A 51 -6.58 8.94 -9.98
C LEU A 51 -8.08 9.17 -10.25
N VAL A 52 -8.90 8.13 -10.20
CA VAL A 52 -10.31 8.20 -10.60
C VAL A 52 -11.23 8.51 -9.41
N GLU A 53 -10.85 8.09 -8.19
CA GLU A 53 -11.67 8.28 -6.99
C GLU A 53 -11.04 9.25 -5.98
N MET A 54 -9.83 8.93 -5.47
CA MET A 54 -9.27 9.70 -4.36
C MET A 54 -8.92 11.13 -4.75
N VAL A 55 -8.36 11.37 -5.93
CA VAL A 55 -8.00 12.73 -6.40
C VAL A 55 -9.24 13.57 -6.64
N PRO A 56 -10.25 13.14 -7.43
CA PRO A 56 -11.47 13.91 -7.63
C PRO A 56 -12.19 14.23 -6.33
N GLU A 57 -12.35 13.24 -5.43
CA GLU A 57 -13.02 13.43 -4.15
C GLU A 57 -12.23 14.41 -3.25
N SER A 58 -10.90 14.31 -3.22
CA SER A 58 -10.05 15.27 -2.51
C SER A 58 -10.25 16.71 -3.01
N LEU A 59 -10.36 16.88 -4.33
CA LEU A 59 -10.63 18.19 -4.95
C LEU A 59 -12.04 18.69 -4.62
N ALA A 60 -13.04 17.80 -4.57
CA ALA A 60 -14.39 18.14 -4.16
C ALA A 60 -14.45 18.60 -2.70
N LEU A 61 -13.71 17.93 -1.79
CA LEU A 61 -13.68 18.27 -0.37
C LEU A 61 -12.94 19.59 -0.07
N ARG A 62 -11.90 19.94 -0.82
CA ARG A 62 -10.97 21.01 -0.44
C ARG A 62 -10.57 21.96 -1.58
N GLY A 63 -11.08 21.75 -2.77
CA GLY A 63 -10.75 22.57 -3.94
C GLY A 63 -9.25 22.51 -4.29
N ARG A 64 -8.72 23.60 -4.80
CA ARG A 64 -7.32 23.69 -5.26
C ARG A 64 -6.28 23.35 -4.17
N SER A 65 -6.59 23.56 -2.90
CA SER A 65 -5.65 23.25 -1.81
C SER A 65 -5.45 21.74 -1.60
N ALA A 66 -6.36 20.90 -2.09
CA ALA A 66 -6.17 19.46 -2.09
C ALA A 66 -4.99 19.04 -2.99
N ALA A 67 -4.80 19.70 -4.15
CA ALA A 67 -3.68 19.39 -5.04
C ALA A 67 -2.32 19.59 -4.36
N PHE A 68 -2.20 20.61 -3.49
CA PHE A 68 -0.99 20.80 -2.68
C PHE A 68 -0.78 19.66 -1.69
N LEU A 69 -1.83 19.19 -1.02
CA LEU A 69 -1.73 18.08 -0.07
C LEU A 69 -1.43 16.74 -0.77
N ILE A 70 -1.99 16.51 -1.97
CA ILE A 70 -1.66 15.35 -2.81
C ILE A 70 -0.17 15.38 -3.16
N LEU A 71 0.32 16.51 -3.66
CA LEU A 71 1.74 16.68 -3.95
C LEU A 71 2.61 16.49 -2.70
N LEU A 72 2.19 17.02 -1.57
CA LEU A 72 2.90 16.86 -0.28
C LEU A 72 2.96 15.39 0.14
N GLY A 73 1.86 14.64 0.03
CA GLY A 73 1.83 13.19 0.31
C GLY A 73 2.80 12.41 -0.58
N TYR A 74 2.81 12.70 -1.89
CA TYR A 74 3.77 12.14 -2.83
C TYR A 74 5.22 12.43 -2.42
N LEU A 75 5.53 13.70 -2.11
CA LEU A 75 6.87 14.14 -1.76
C LEU A 75 7.34 13.62 -0.40
N ILE A 76 6.43 13.38 0.55
CA ILE A 76 6.78 12.76 1.84
C ILE A 76 7.38 11.38 1.60
N ILE A 77 6.72 10.50 0.87
CA ILE A 77 7.26 9.16 0.59
C ILE A 77 8.53 9.25 -0.23
N HIS A 78 8.53 10.05 -1.29
CA HIS A 78 9.72 10.30 -2.10
C HIS A 78 10.93 10.71 -1.25
N PHE A 79 10.75 11.64 -0.32
CA PHE A 79 11.82 12.09 0.58
C PHE A 79 12.32 10.95 1.48
N PHE A 80 11.43 10.21 2.12
CA PHE A 80 11.81 9.13 3.02
C PHE A 80 12.52 7.99 2.27
N GLU A 81 12.04 7.60 1.11
CA GLU A 81 12.67 6.55 0.32
C GLU A 81 14.05 6.94 -0.21
N HIS A 82 14.25 8.20 -0.58
CA HIS A 82 15.55 8.64 -1.10
C HIS A 82 16.56 9.08 -0.03
N THR A 83 16.11 9.34 1.20
CA THR A 83 17.02 9.76 2.29
C THR A 83 17.29 8.65 3.29
N VAL A 84 16.29 7.85 3.62
CA VAL A 84 16.36 6.83 4.68
C VAL A 84 16.53 5.43 4.11
N THR A 85 15.93 5.16 2.95
CA THR A 85 16.03 3.88 2.22
C THR A 85 16.77 4.08 0.90
N PRO A 86 18.12 3.99 0.88
CA PRO A 86 18.85 4.15 -0.38
C PRO A 86 18.39 3.08 -1.39
N HIS A 87 17.63 3.52 -2.39
CA HIS A 87 17.24 2.80 -3.61
C HIS A 87 16.71 1.38 -3.39
N PHE A 88 15.60 1.24 -2.66
CA PHE A 88 14.87 -0.02 -2.59
C PHE A 88 13.64 0.04 -3.51
N HIS A 89 13.60 -0.85 -4.48
CA HIS A 89 12.39 -1.14 -5.27
C HIS A 89 11.87 -2.53 -4.93
N PHE A 90 10.55 -2.70 -4.88
CA PHE A 90 9.92 -4.01 -4.71
C PHE A 90 10.54 -5.02 -5.69
N GLY A 91 11.06 -6.16 -5.19
CA GLY A 91 11.67 -7.22 -6.01
C GLY A 91 13.20 -7.23 -6.06
N GLU A 92 13.89 -6.21 -5.55
CA GLU A 92 15.36 -6.17 -5.50
C GLU A 92 15.95 -7.10 -4.43
N GLU A 93 15.15 -7.66 -3.53
CA GLU A 93 15.56 -8.67 -2.55
C GLU A 93 16.22 -9.91 -3.18
N THR A 94 16.26 -9.98 -4.52
CA THR A 94 16.89 -11.07 -5.26
C THR A 94 18.42 -10.93 -5.42
N HIS A 95 18.97 -9.74 -5.25
CA HIS A 95 20.39 -9.45 -5.37
C HIS A 95 21.06 -9.55 -3.99
N LYS A 96 21.45 -10.79 -3.61
CA LYS A 96 22.02 -11.12 -2.28
C LYS A 96 23.23 -10.27 -1.91
N ASP A 97 24.01 -9.82 -2.88
CA ASP A 97 25.28 -9.12 -2.63
C ASP A 97 25.10 -7.69 -2.12
N GLU A 98 23.97 -7.05 -2.43
CA GLU A 98 23.67 -5.68 -1.98
C GLU A 98 23.08 -5.59 -0.56
N PHE A 99 22.45 -6.67 -0.08
CA PHE A 99 21.74 -6.70 1.21
C PHE A 99 22.58 -7.24 2.39
N MET A 100 23.84 -7.59 2.19
CA MET A 100 24.74 -8.14 3.23
C MET A 100 25.02 -7.17 4.41
N HIS A 101 24.54 -5.92 4.38
CA HIS A 101 24.64 -4.99 5.48
C HIS A 101 23.35 -4.91 6.29
N SER A 102 23.42 -5.31 7.55
CA SER A 102 22.29 -5.43 8.49
C SER A 102 21.43 -4.16 8.67
N HIS A 103 21.93 -2.98 8.31
CA HIS A 103 21.21 -1.72 8.42
C HIS A 103 20.19 -1.50 7.30
N LYS A 104 20.41 -2.05 6.11
CA LYS A 104 19.52 -1.85 4.95
C LYS A 104 18.10 -2.41 5.18
N GLY A 105 17.97 -3.56 5.83
CA GLY A 105 16.66 -4.16 6.14
C GLY A 105 15.77 -3.27 7.02
N TYR A 106 16.35 -2.60 8.01
CA TYR A 106 15.58 -1.71 8.89
C TYR A 106 15.21 -0.39 8.20
N SER A 107 16.04 0.12 7.30
CA SER A 107 15.72 1.31 6.52
C SER A 107 14.50 1.05 5.62
N VAL A 108 14.48 -0.08 4.90
CA VAL A 108 13.32 -0.51 4.09
C VAL A 108 12.07 -0.65 4.97
N LEU A 109 12.19 -1.30 6.14
CA LEU A 109 11.08 -1.41 7.07
C LEU A 109 10.53 -0.04 7.48
N LEU A 110 11.39 0.95 7.74
CA LEU A 110 10.96 2.28 8.14
C LEU A 110 10.19 3.00 7.01
N GLY A 111 10.67 2.92 5.77
CA GLY A 111 9.95 3.47 4.60
C GLY A 111 8.57 2.85 4.44
N LEU A 112 8.50 1.52 4.53
CA LEU A 112 7.24 0.78 4.45
C LEU A 112 6.28 1.08 5.62
N ILE A 113 6.78 1.35 6.84
CA ILE A 113 5.94 1.76 7.98
C ILE A 113 5.18 3.06 7.67
N ILE A 114 5.87 4.04 7.08
CA ILE A 114 5.26 5.34 6.76
C ILE A 114 4.17 5.17 5.70
N HIS A 115 4.48 4.48 4.60
CA HIS A 115 3.53 4.15 3.56
C HIS A 115 2.31 3.44 4.15
N THR A 116 2.52 2.36 4.87
CA THR A 116 1.48 1.50 5.46
C THR A 116 0.60 2.25 6.46
N PHE A 117 1.16 3.21 7.19
CA PHE A 117 0.39 4.11 8.04
C PHE A 117 -0.58 4.98 7.23
N PHE A 118 -0.15 5.52 6.10
CA PHE A 118 -1.03 6.28 5.21
C PHE A 118 -2.09 5.43 4.52
N ASP A 119 -1.84 4.14 4.28
CA ASP A 119 -2.89 3.21 3.82
C ASP A 119 -4.03 3.09 4.85
N GLY A 120 -3.68 3.03 6.14
CA GLY A 120 -4.68 3.07 7.21
C GLY A 120 -5.48 4.37 7.23
N ILE A 121 -4.81 5.52 7.07
CA ILE A 121 -5.47 6.83 6.93
C ILE A 121 -6.40 6.82 5.70
N ALA A 122 -5.96 6.27 4.57
CA ALA A 122 -6.75 6.19 3.34
C ALA A 122 -8.04 5.39 3.55
N ILE A 123 -7.95 4.17 4.12
CA ILE A 123 -9.12 3.32 4.42
C ILE A 123 -10.14 4.09 5.28
N ALA A 124 -9.68 4.65 6.39
CA ALA A 124 -10.57 5.36 7.31
C ALA A 124 -11.14 6.64 6.67
N SER A 125 -10.34 7.40 5.94
CA SER A 125 -10.81 8.59 5.21
C SER A 125 -11.88 8.24 4.18
N GLY A 126 -11.69 7.16 3.42
CA GLY A 126 -12.68 6.67 2.45
C GLY A 126 -14.05 6.43 3.10
N PHE A 127 -14.09 5.67 4.20
CA PHE A 127 -15.35 5.38 4.92
C PHE A 127 -15.96 6.61 5.61
N LEU A 128 -15.14 7.59 5.98
CA LEU A 128 -15.66 8.86 6.52
C LEU A 128 -16.30 9.75 5.44
N VAL A 129 -15.89 9.59 4.18
CA VAL A 129 -16.48 10.30 3.03
C VAL A 129 -17.70 9.56 2.52
N SER A 130 -17.54 8.31 2.09
CA SER A 130 -18.66 7.47 1.64
C SER A 130 -18.33 5.97 1.79
N ASN A 131 -19.37 5.14 1.89
CA ASN A 131 -19.18 3.69 1.95
C ASN A 131 -18.54 3.16 0.64
N ALA A 132 -18.96 3.66 -0.52
CA ALA A 132 -18.44 3.24 -1.82
C ALA A 132 -16.93 3.50 -1.90
N LEU A 133 -16.52 4.74 -1.62
CA LEU A 133 -15.09 5.13 -1.61
C LEU A 133 -14.29 4.29 -0.61
N GLY A 134 -14.84 4.07 0.59
CA GLY A 134 -14.18 3.25 1.62
C GLY A 134 -13.92 1.82 1.18
N TRP A 135 -14.88 1.16 0.53
CA TRP A 135 -14.69 -0.18 -0.01
C TRP A 135 -13.68 -0.22 -1.16
N ILE A 136 -13.73 0.73 -2.08
CA ILE A 136 -12.79 0.82 -3.21
C ILE A 136 -11.35 0.99 -2.68
N ILE A 137 -11.14 1.93 -1.76
CA ILE A 137 -9.82 2.13 -1.14
C ILE A 137 -9.38 0.90 -0.36
N PHE A 138 -10.28 0.26 0.39
CA PHE A 138 -9.94 -0.98 1.11
C PHE A 138 -9.43 -2.06 0.16
N PHE A 139 -10.10 -2.31 -0.97
CA PHE A 139 -9.64 -3.31 -1.93
C PHE A 139 -8.30 -2.92 -2.57
N ALA A 140 -8.07 -1.64 -2.86
CA ALA A 140 -6.79 -1.16 -3.36
C ALA A 140 -5.65 -1.48 -2.37
N VAL A 141 -5.87 -1.20 -1.09
CA VAL A 141 -4.91 -1.48 -0.03
C VAL A 141 -4.75 -2.99 0.16
N PHE A 142 -5.83 -3.73 0.30
CA PHE A 142 -5.81 -5.17 0.59
C PHE A 142 -5.04 -5.98 -0.45
N LEU A 143 -5.20 -5.65 -1.75
CA LEU A 143 -4.54 -6.37 -2.86
C LEU A 143 -3.02 -6.33 -2.78
N HIS A 144 -2.42 -5.24 -2.26
CA HIS A 144 -0.96 -5.16 -2.15
C HIS A 144 -0.41 -5.55 -0.76
N LYS A 145 -1.25 -5.72 0.26
CA LYS A 145 -0.79 -6.06 1.63
C LYS A 145 -0.12 -7.43 1.74
N ILE A 146 -0.57 -8.45 1.02
CA ILE A 146 0.10 -9.75 1.01
C ILE A 146 1.49 -9.64 0.36
N PRO A 147 1.65 -9.06 -0.84
CA PRO A 147 2.95 -8.76 -1.42
C PRO A 147 3.88 -7.94 -0.50
N GLU A 148 3.35 -6.92 0.13
CA GLU A 148 4.13 -6.04 1.02
C GLU A 148 4.68 -6.81 2.23
N GLY A 149 3.84 -7.58 2.92
CA GLY A 149 4.27 -8.41 4.06
C GLY A 149 5.29 -9.47 3.66
N PHE A 150 5.11 -10.07 2.47
CA PHE A 150 6.09 -10.99 1.89
C PHE A 150 7.43 -10.28 1.64
N THR A 151 7.40 -9.11 1.02
CA THR A 151 8.59 -8.34 0.65
C THR A 151 9.39 -7.91 1.88
N VAL A 152 8.75 -7.29 2.89
CA VAL A 152 9.48 -6.88 4.10
C VAL A 152 10.13 -8.06 4.80
N SER A 153 9.45 -9.20 4.89
CA SER A 153 10.00 -10.39 5.52
C SER A 153 11.15 -10.98 4.69
N SER A 154 11.05 -10.97 3.36
CA SER A 154 12.14 -11.38 2.45
C SER A 154 13.39 -10.52 2.62
N VAL A 155 13.23 -9.20 2.66
CA VAL A 155 14.32 -8.24 2.87
C VAL A 155 15.01 -8.47 4.21
N MET A 156 14.23 -8.68 5.27
CA MET A 156 14.79 -8.97 6.60
C MET A 156 15.60 -10.27 6.60
N LEU A 157 15.11 -11.33 5.95
CA LEU A 157 15.87 -12.58 5.80
C LEU A 157 17.13 -12.41 4.95
N ALA A 158 17.05 -11.67 3.83
CA ALA A 158 18.21 -11.37 2.97
C ALA A 158 19.28 -10.56 3.70
N SER A 159 18.86 -9.68 4.65
CA SER A 159 19.75 -8.92 5.54
C SER A 159 20.31 -9.74 6.71
N GLY A 160 20.18 -11.08 6.68
CA GLY A 160 20.70 -11.98 7.70
C GLY A 160 19.93 -12.02 9.03
N ARG A 161 18.69 -11.48 9.05
CA ARG A 161 17.87 -11.51 10.26
C ARG A 161 17.19 -12.87 10.46
N SER A 162 16.84 -13.15 11.71
CA SER A 162 16.14 -14.40 12.06
C SER A 162 14.73 -14.43 11.45
N ARG A 163 14.16 -15.64 11.30
CA ARG A 163 12.77 -15.83 10.86
C ARG A 163 11.76 -15.10 11.76
N GLY A 164 12.00 -15.10 13.07
CA GLY A 164 11.15 -14.38 14.02
C GLY A 164 11.19 -12.86 13.80
N THR A 165 12.37 -12.30 13.56
CA THR A 165 12.53 -10.86 13.26
C THR A 165 11.87 -10.51 11.92
N ALA A 166 12.01 -11.35 10.90
CA ALA A 166 11.40 -11.17 9.59
C ALA A 166 9.85 -11.17 9.68
N TRP A 167 9.28 -12.13 10.38
CA TRP A 167 7.83 -12.16 10.63
C TRP A 167 7.39 -10.97 11.49
N GLY A 168 8.15 -10.61 12.53
CA GLY A 168 7.89 -9.45 13.37
C GLY A 168 7.81 -8.14 12.58
N ALA A 169 8.61 -7.99 11.52
CA ALA A 169 8.54 -6.83 10.63
C ALA A 169 7.17 -6.72 9.93
N SER A 170 6.60 -7.82 9.42
CA SER A 170 5.25 -7.80 8.84
C SER A 170 4.15 -7.52 9.86
N VAL A 171 4.34 -7.94 11.12
CA VAL A 171 3.43 -7.59 12.22
C VAL A 171 3.50 -6.09 12.52
N ILE A 172 4.69 -5.48 12.51
CA ILE A 172 4.87 -4.03 12.68
C ILE A 172 4.15 -3.26 11.56
N LEU A 173 4.26 -3.70 10.32
CA LEU A 173 3.53 -3.08 9.20
C LEU A 173 2.01 -3.19 9.40
N GLY A 174 1.49 -4.36 9.78
CA GLY A 174 0.08 -4.50 10.13
C GLY A 174 -0.35 -3.54 11.24
N GLY A 175 0.49 -3.39 12.28
CA GLY A 175 0.30 -2.41 13.34
C GLY A 175 0.28 -0.96 12.86
N ALA A 176 1.13 -0.62 11.87
CA ALA A 176 1.15 0.71 11.25
C ALA A 176 -0.15 1.01 10.48
N THR A 177 -0.69 0.03 9.73
CA THR A 177 -2.02 0.17 9.10
C THR A 177 -3.10 0.51 10.14
N LEU A 178 -3.14 -0.24 11.26
CA LEU A 178 -4.11 0.01 12.33
C LEU A 178 -3.91 1.37 12.99
N ALA A 179 -2.66 1.77 13.22
CA ALA A 179 -2.33 3.08 13.76
C ALA A 179 -2.85 4.20 12.84
N GLY A 180 -2.72 4.06 11.52
CA GLY A 180 -3.27 5.00 10.54
C GLY A 180 -4.80 5.09 10.62
N VAL A 181 -5.49 3.92 10.64
CA VAL A 181 -6.96 3.87 10.79
C VAL A 181 -7.40 4.55 12.08
N LEU A 182 -6.77 4.24 13.21
CA LEU A 182 -7.13 4.82 14.51
C LEU A 182 -6.84 6.32 14.56
N THR A 183 -5.72 6.76 13.97
CA THR A 183 -5.39 8.18 13.88
C THR A 183 -6.48 8.93 13.13
N MET A 184 -6.92 8.44 11.96
CA MET A 184 -7.97 9.10 11.21
C MET A 184 -9.34 9.02 11.91
N ALA A 185 -9.63 7.93 12.61
CA ALA A 185 -10.85 7.79 13.41
C ALA A 185 -10.91 8.81 14.55
N LEU A 186 -9.78 9.07 15.22
CA LEU A 186 -9.65 10.08 16.28
C LEU A 186 -9.73 11.51 15.71
N PHE A 187 -9.07 11.75 14.59
CA PHE A 187 -9.00 13.06 13.94
C PHE A 187 -9.95 13.17 12.74
N ARG A 188 -11.14 12.59 12.82
CA ARG A 188 -12.14 12.52 11.74
C ARG A 188 -12.51 13.87 11.11
N HIS A 189 -12.39 14.98 11.86
CA HIS A 189 -12.63 16.33 11.36
C HIS A 189 -11.57 16.78 10.34
N HIS A 190 -10.43 16.08 10.25
CA HIS A 190 -9.35 16.36 9.33
C HIS A 190 -9.37 15.47 8.07
N VAL A 191 -10.50 14.77 7.79
CA VAL A 191 -10.64 13.92 6.60
C VAL A 191 -10.32 14.66 5.31
N ALA A 192 -10.68 15.94 5.21
CA ALA A 192 -10.34 16.80 4.07
C ALA A 192 -8.82 17.08 3.91
N ALA A 193 -8.00 16.70 4.90
CA ALA A 193 -6.54 16.70 4.77
C ALA A 193 -5.99 15.27 4.66
N GLY A 194 -6.56 14.30 5.38
CA GLY A 194 -6.13 12.91 5.39
C GLY A 194 -6.28 12.24 4.03
N LEU A 195 -7.44 12.39 3.39
CA LEU A 195 -7.70 11.80 2.08
C LEU A 195 -6.73 12.29 0.98
N PRO A 196 -6.53 13.60 0.76
CA PRO A 196 -5.59 14.05 -0.27
C PRO A 196 -4.13 13.70 0.03
N LEU A 197 -3.69 13.74 1.30
CA LEU A 197 -2.35 13.28 1.66
C LEU A 197 -2.16 11.81 1.31
N SER A 198 -3.11 10.96 1.68
CA SER A 198 -3.06 9.53 1.35
C SER A 198 -3.16 9.29 -0.15
N ALA A 199 -3.93 10.08 -0.90
CA ALA A 199 -4.00 9.99 -2.36
C ALA A 199 -2.60 10.20 -2.99
N GLY A 200 -1.85 11.19 -2.52
CA GLY A 200 -0.48 11.45 -2.97
C GLY A 200 0.47 10.28 -2.68
N VAL A 201 0.38 9.71 -1.48
CA VAL A 201 1.14 8.50 -1.09
C VAL A 201 0.77 7.32 -1.98
N THR A 202 -0.53 7.07 -2.20
CA THR A 202 -1.01 5.98 -3.05
C THR A 202 -0.54 6.12 -4.50
N ILE A 203 -0.52 7.36 -5.05
CA ILE A 203 0.04 7.63 -6.38
C ILE A 203 1.52 7.28 -6.42
N TYR A 204 2.31 7.70 -5.42
CA TYR A 204 3.73 7.40 -5.37
C TYR A 204 3.97 5.90 -5.40
N VAL A 205 3.34 5.16 -4.51
CA VAL A 205 3.49 3.70 -4.40
C VAL A 205 3.07 2.99 -5.68
N ALA A 206 1.92 3.35 -6.26
CA ALA A 206 1.45 2.72 -7.48
C ALA A 206 2.38 3.01 -8.66
N ALA A 207 2.76 4.27 -8.86
CA ALA A 207 3.49 4.72 -10.05
C ALA A 207 5.01 4.58 -9.93
N SER A 208 5.59 4.74 -8.73
CA SER A 208 7.04 4.75 -8.52
C SER A 208 7.59 3.43 -8.01
N ASP A 209 6.75 2.59 -7.35
CA ASP A 209 7.20 1.32 -6.80
C ASP A 209 6.61 0.12 -7.54
N LEU A 210 5.26 0.02 -7.60
CA LEU A 210 4.62 -1.18 -8.13
C LEU A 210 4.71 -1.27 -9.67
N VAL A 211 4.46 -0.18 -10.40
CA VAL A 211 4.55 -0.18 -11.87
C VAL A 211 5.99 -0.42 -12.36
N PRO A 212 7.03 0.22 -11.83
CA PRO A 212 8.40 -0.10 -12.18
C PRO A 212 8.78 -1.56 -11.89
N GLU A 213 8.31 -2.14 -10.78
CA GLU A 213 8.54 -3.56 -10.47
C GLU A 213 7.93 -4.48 -11.54
N VAL A 214 6.71 -4.18 -11.96
CA VAL A 214 6.05 -4.90 -13.07
C VAL A 214 6.86 -4.81 -14.35
N ASN A 215 7.47 -3.65 -14.63
CA ASN A 215 8.24 -3.39 -15.86
C ASN A 215 9.61 -4.09 -15.89
N LYS A 216 10.13 -4.57 -14.77
CA LYS A 216 11.37 -5.35 -14.72
C LYS A 216 11.26 -6.68 -15.48
N GLU A 217 10.05 -7.20 -15.66
CA GLU A 217 9.78 -8.36 -16.51
C GLU A 217 8.99 -7.94 -17.74
N PRO A 218 9.66 -7.76 -18.91
CA PRO A 218 9.00 -7.35 -20.15
C PRO A 218 8.19 -8.53 -20.73
N ALA A 219 7.05 -8.83 -20.10
CA ALA A 219 6.13 -9.85 -20.57
C ALA A 219 4.74 -9.22 -20.80
N MET A 220 4.18 -9.45 -21.97
CA MET A 220 2.82 -9.01 -22.31
C MET A 220 1.80 -9.34 -21.20
N LYS A 221 1.98 -10.49 -20.52
CA LYS A 221 1.12 -10.93 -19.42
C LYS A 221 1.13 -9.97 -18.24
N MET A 222 2.28 -9.39 -17.89
CA MET A 222 2.40 -8.45 -16.78
C MET A 222 1.69 -7.14 -17.09
N ALA A 223 1.88 -6.61 -18.30
CA ALA A 223 1.16 -5.42 -18.74
C ALA A 223 -0.37 -5.66 -18.74
N LEU A 224 -0.82 -6.81 -19.27
CA LEU A 224 -2.24 -7.15 -19.27
C LEU A 224 -2.83 -7.26 -17.86
N LEU A 225 -2.08 -7.74 -16.88
CA LEU A 225 -2.54 -7.81 -15.49
C LEU A 225 -2.75 -6.43 -14.86
N VAL A 226 -1.95 -5.42 -15.22
CA VAL A 226 -2.20 -4.04 -14.80
C VAL A 226 -3.53 -3.55 -15.38
N PHE A 227 -3.80 -3.80 -16.67
CA PHE A 227 -5.11 -3.47 -17.27
C PHE A 227 -6.27 -4.24 -16.63
N VAL A 228 -6.07 -5.52 -16.29
CA VAL A 228 -7.06 -6.32 -15.56
C VAL A 228 -7.34 -5.70 -14.19
N GLY A 229 -6.30 -5.28 -13.45
CA GLY A 229 -6.46 -4.58 -12.17
C GLY A 229 -7.27 -3.30 -12.31
N THR A 230 -6.99 -2.49 -13.33
CA THR A 230 -7.79 -1.31 -13.68
C THR A 230 -9.23 -1.68 -14.05
N GLY A 231 -9.43 -2.76 -14.81
CA GLY A 231 -10.78 -3.25 -15.17
C GLY A 231 -11.59 -3.72 -13.95
N VAL A 232 -10.94 -4.39 -13.00
CA VAL A 232 -11.56 -4.80 -11.73
C VAL A 232 -11.96 -3.58 -10.91
N PHE A 233 -11.14 -2.52 -10.89
CA PHE A 233 -11.52 -1.25 -10.26
C PHE A 233 -12.84 -0.71 -10.86
N PHE A 234 -12.96 -0.56 -12.17
CA PHE A 234 -14.17 -0.04 -12.81
C PHE A 234 -15.39 -0.94 -12.57
N LEU A 235 -15.20 -2.26 -12.51
CA LEU A 235 -16.27 -3.19 -12.17
C LEU A 235 -16.77 -2.94 -10.74
N LEU A 236 -15.88 -2.82 -9.77
CA LEU A 236 -16.25 -2.56 -8.37
C LEU A 236 -16.86 -1.17 -8.20
N GLU A 237 -16.27 -0.15 -8.81
CA GLU A 237 -16.80 1.22 -8.83
C GLU A 237 -18.24 1.24 -9.30
N THR A 238 -18.53 0.61 -10.44
CA THR A 238 -19.90 0.49 -10.97
C THR A 238 -20.82 -0.22 -9.98
N LEU A 239 -20.38 -1.32 -9.35
CA LEU A 239 -21.19 -2.07 -8.39
C LEU A 239 -21.49 -1.27 -7.13
N PHE A 240 -20.54 -0.50 -6.61
CA PHE A 240 -20.73 0.28 -5.39
C PHE A 240 -21.50 1.60 -5.60
N HIS A 241 -21.51 2.16 -6.82
CA HIS A 241 -22.30 3.35 -7.14
C HIS A 241 -23.74 3.05 -7.58
N LEU A 242 -24.07 1.77 -7.88
CA LEU A 242 -25.43 1.34 -8.19
C LEU A 242 -26.29 1.07 -6.93
N HIS A 243 -25.70 1.09 -5.76
CA HIS A 243 -26.32 0.84 -4.46
C HIS A 243 -26.08 1.99 -3.48
#